data_4f746e9ee6e70b00aa58d9fb36fbe6cc
#
_entry.id   4f746e9ee6e70b00aa58d9fb36fbe6cc
#
_cell.length_a   1.000
_cell.length_b   1.000
_cell.length_c   1.000
_cell.angle_alpha   90.00
_cell.angle_beta   90.00
_cell.angle_gamma   90.00
#
_symmetry.space_group_name_H-M   'P 1'
#
loop_
_entity.id
_entity.type
_entity.pdbx_description
1 polymer ?
#
loop_
_entity_poly.entity_id
_entity_poly.type
_entity_poly.pdbx_seq_one_letter_code
_entity_poly.pdbx_strand_id
1 'polypeptide(L)'
;MALENKLGITNSAELAREEERISKRKAVELFESGALDKLAPGRFTSLQAIHKALFEDIYDFASELRTVNLSKGNFRFAPLMYLEAALANIDKMPQSTFDEIIEKYVEMNIAHPFREGNGRSTRLWLDQMLKAGIGQVVDWSKVDKEDYLLAMERSPIKDVEIKVLLKAALTNEINSREVYMKGIDHSYYYEGYTTFKAEEL
;
A
#
# COMPACT_ATOMS: atom_id res chain seq x y z
N MET A 1 -12.17 -14.76 -14.42
CA MET A 1 -12.49 -13.58 -15.25
C MET A 1 -11.71 -12.39 -14.70
N ALA A 2 -11.03 -11.64 -15.57
CA ALA A 2 -10.26 -10.46 -15.16
C ALA A 2 -11.19 -9.33 -14.70
N LEU A 3 -10.68 -8.43 -13.83
CA LEU A 3 -11.39 -7.19 -13.50
C LEU A 3 -11.56 -6.33 -14.76
N GLU A 4 -12.65 -5.58 -14.82
CA GLU A 4 -12.86 -4.60 -15.88
C GLU A 4 -11.71 -3.59 -15.87
N ASN A 5 -11.09 -3.34 -17.03
CA ASN A 5 -9.89 -2.55 -17.16
C ASN A 5 -9.84 -1.79 -18.50
N LYS A 6 -9.08 -0.72 -18.52
CA LYS A 6 -8.91 0.15 -19.70
C LYS A 6 -8.10 -0.50 -20.82
N LEU A 7 -7.39 -1.58 -20.54
CA LEU A 7 -6.51 -2.27 -21.49
C LEU A 7 -7.28 -3.25 -22.39
N GLY A 8 -8.56 -3.51 -22.07
CA GLY A 8 -9.37 -4.48 -22.81
C GLY A 8 -8.94 -5.93 -22.59
N ILE A 9 -8.18 -6.20 -21.53
CA ILE A 9 -7.66 -7.55 -21.23
C ILE A 9 -8.72 -8.35 -20.48
N THR A 10 -9.02 -9.56 -20.97
CA THR A 10 -10.00 -10.48 -20.38
C THR A 10 -9.36 -11.66 -19.66
N ASN A 11 -8.11 -11.94 -19.93
CA ASN A 11 -7.34 -13.00 -19.26
C ASN A 11 -6.73 -12.48 -17.96
N SER A 12 -6.98 -13.17 -16.85
CA SER A 12 -6.52 -12.74 -15.52
C SER A 12 -4.99 -12.72 -15.37
N ALA A 13 -4.30 -13.70 -15.97
CA ALA A 13 -2.83 -13.78 -15.88
C ALA A 13 -2.18 -12.67 -16.72
N GLU A 14 -2.73 -12.38 -17.88
CA GLU A 14 -2.26 -11.29 -18.74
C GLU A 14 -2.49 -9.94 -18.05
N LEU A 15 -3.67 -9.74 -17.47
CA LEU A 15 -3.97 -8.52 -16.72
C LEU A 15 -3.02 -8.35 -15.55
N ALA A 16 -2.76 -9.38 -14.77
CA ALA A 16 -1.84 -9.34 -13.65
C ALA A 16 -0.44 -8.91 -14.09
N ARG A 17 0.05 -9.43 -15.20
CA ARG A 17 1.36 -9.07 -15.76
C ARG A 17 1.42 -7.61 -16.19
N GLU A 18 0.43 -7.13 -16.93
CA GLU A 18 0.39 -5.74 -17.39
C GLU A 18 0.14 -4.76 -16.23
N GLU A 19 -0.68 -5.14 -15.28
CA GLU A 19 -0.89 -4.37 -14.04
C GLU A 19 0.42 -4.20 -13.27
N GLU A 20 1.18 -5.29 -13.09
CA GLU A 20 2.49 -5.22 -12.44
C GLU A 20 3.41 -4.27 -13.18
N ARG A 21 3.55 -4.44 -14.49
CA ARG A 21 4.47 -3.64 -15.32
C ARG A 21 4.14 -2.15 -15.27
N ILE A 22 2.87 -1.80 -15.50
CA ILE A 22 2.43 -0.41 -15.58
C ILE A 22 2.47 0.26 -14.21
N SER A 23 1.86 -0.36 -13.19
CA SER A 23 1.80 0.24 -11.86
C SER A 23 3.16 0.32 -11.17
N LYS A 24 4.02 -0.67 -11.38
CA LYS A 24 5.40 -0.66 -10.84
C LYS A 24 6.24 0.45 -11.47
N ARG A 25 6.11 0.69 -12.78
CA ARG A 25 6.73 1.85 -13.44
C ARG A 25 6.23 3.16 -12.84
N LYS A 26 4.93 3.28 -12.61
CA LYS A 26 4.35 4.48 -11.97
C LYS A 26 4.87 4.68 -10.54
N ALA A 27 5.10 3.60 -9.78
CA ALA A 27 5.73 3.69 -8.47
C ALA A 27 7.16 4.26 -8.55
N VAL A 28 7.93 3.84 -9.56
CA VAL A 28 9.27 4.41 -9.84
C VAL A 28 9.18 5.91 -10.17
N GLU A 29 8.26 6.30 -11.04
CA GLU A 29 8.03 7.70 -11.42
C GLU A 29 7.63 8.57 -10.23
N LEU A 30 6.79 8.06 -9.32
CA LEU A 30 6.40 8.78 -8.10
C LEU A 30 7.60 9.17 -7.24
N PHE A 31 8.57 8.29 -7.12
CA PHE A 31 9.80 8.55 -6.37
C PHE A 31 10.72 9.52 -7.14
N GLU A 32 11.01 9.23 -8.38
CA GLU A 32 11.97 10.01 -9.19
C GLU A 32 11.51 11.43 -9.46
N SER A 33 10.21 11.66 -9.60
CA SER A 33 9.64 13.00 -9.77
C SER A 33 9.55 13.82 -8.48
N GLY A 34 9.74 13.17 -7.32
CA GLY A 34 9.51 13.80 -6.01
C GLY A 34 8.03 14.02 -5.68
N ALA A 35 7.11 13.45 -6.43
CA ALA A 35 5.67 13.63 -6.23
C ALA A 35 5.18 13.11 -4.88
N LEU A 36 5.76 11.99 -4.39
CA LEU A 36 5.42 11.44 -3.07
C LEU A 36 5.66 12.45 -1.94
N ASP A 37 6.77 13.16 -1.97
CA ASP A 37 7.15 14.10 -0.91
C ASP A 37 6.29 15.37 -0.90
N LYS A 38 5.50 15.60 -1.95
CA LYS A 38 4.56 16.73 -2.03
C LYS A 38 3.20 16.44 -1.43
N LEU A 39 2.89 15.18 -1.15
CA LEU A 39 1.61 14.78 -0.56
C LEU A 39 1.63 14.96 0.96
N ALA A 40 0.49 15.38 1.53
CA ALA A 40 0.33 15.51 2.97
C ALA A 40 0.35 14.13 3.64
N PRO A 41 1.33 13.82 4.52
CA PRO A 41 1.44 12.49 5.11
C PRO A 41 0.21 12.12 5.94
N GLY A 42 -0.25 10.87 5.79
CA GLY A 42 -1.32 10.31 6.61
C GLY A 42 -2.74 10.76 6.28
N ARG A 43 -2.94 11.57 5.24
CA ARG A 43 -4.27 11.95 4.77
C ARG A 43 -4.82 10.90 3.82
N PHE A 44 -6.13 10.64 3.89
CA PHE A 44 -6.77 9.73 2.95
C PHE A 44 -6.68 10.26 1.51
N THR A 45 -6.80 11.57 1.32
CA THR A 45 -6.61 12.19 0.00
C THR A 45 -5.23 11.94 -0.61
N SER A 46 -4.19 11.81 0.22
CA SER A 46 -2.84 11.43 -0.24
C SER A 46 -2.79 9.96 -0.66
N LEU A 47 -3.45 9.07 0.07
CA LEU A 47 -3.58 7.67 -0.33
C LEU A 47 -4.35 7.55 -1.67
N GLN A 48 -5.41 8.33 -1.87
CA GLN A 48 -6.13 8.38 -3.14
C GLN A 48 -5.22 8.86 -4.28
N ALA A 49 -4.38 9.87 -4.05
CA ALA A 49 -3.43 10.36 -5.05
C ALA A 49 -2.39 9.30 -5.42
N ILE A 50 -1.88 8.56 -4.45
CA ILE A 50 -0.96 7.43 -4.69
C ILE A 50 -1.65 6.35 -5.52
N HIS A 51 -2.83 5.93 -5.10
CA HIS A 51 -3.61 4.90 -5.81
C HIS A 51 -3.93 5.31 -7.25
N LYS A 52 -4.33 6.55 -7.45
CA LYS A 52 -4.58 7.11 -8.78
C LYS A 52 -3.32 7.04 -9.64
N ALA A 53 -2.20 7.51 -9.14
CA ALA A 53 -0.93 7.50 -9.88
C ALA A 53 -0.53 6.09 -10.32
N LEU A 54 -0.72 5.09 -9.46
CA LEU A 54 -0.37 3.70 -9.77
C LEU A 54 -1.30 3.05 -10.79
N PHE A 55 -2.60 3.34 -10.75
CA PHE A 55 -3.62 2.52 -11.39
C PHE A 55 -4.51 3.23 -12.41
N GLU A 56 -4.40 4.56 -12.59
CA GLU A 56 -5.30 5.29 -13.49
C GLU A 56 -5.22 4.87 -14.96
N ASP A 57 -4.08 4.37 -15.41
CA ASP A 57 -3.91 3.88 -16.78
C ASP A 57 -4.51 2.48 -16.98
N ILE A 58 -4.89 1.81 -15.90
CA ILE A 58 -5.38 0.43 -15.91
C ILE A 58 -6.87 0.35 -15.58
N TYR A 59 -7.31 1.10 -14.56
CA TYR A 59 -8.65 1.00 -14.01
C TYR A 59 -9.38 2.34 -13.94
N ASP A 60 -10.65 2.34 -14.34
CA ASP A 60 -11.52 3.51 -14.17
C ASP A 60 -11.80 3.81 -12.69
N PHE A 61 -11.74 2.79 -11.83
CA PHE A 61 -11.96 2.96 -10.39
C PHE A 61 -10.72 3.47 -9.61
N ALA A 62 -9.63 3.80 -10.30
CA ALA A 62 -8.43 4.34 -9.62
C ALA A 62 -8.79 5.56 -8.76
N SER A 63 -8.40 5.54 -7.50
CA SER A 63 -8.76 6.52 -6.44
C SER A 63 -10.21 6.50 -5.94
N GLU A 64 -11.09 5.75 -6.58
CA GLU A 64 -12.50 5.66 -6.17
C GLU A 64 -12.71 4.66 -5.04
N LEU A 65 -13.63 4.97 -4.13
CA LEU A 65 -14.02 4.02 -3.10
C LEU A 65 -14.68 2.79 -3.73
N ARG A 66 -14.36 1.62 -3.21
CA ARG A 66 -15.02 0.39 -3.63
C ARG A 66 -16.52 0.43 -3.39
N THR A 67 -17.26 -0.26 -4.22
CA THR A 67 -18.73 -0.37 -4.16
C THR A 67 -19.20 -1.75 -3.73
N VAL A 68 -18.27 -2.62 -3.30
CA VAL A 68 -18.53 -3.99 -2.88
C VAL A 68 -17.83 -4.31 -1.57
N ASN A 69 -18.37 -5.26 -0.81
CA ASN A 69 -17.69 -5.83 0.33
C ASN A 69 -16.55 -6.73 -0.14
N LEU A 70 -15.42 -6.70 0.55
CA LEU A 70 -14.23 -7.48 0.22
C LEU A 70 -13.80 -8.36 1.39
N SER A 71 -13.24 -9.52 1.04
CA SER A 71 -12.57 -10.41 1.99
C SER A 71 -11.35 -11.05 1.33
N LYS A 72 -10.39 -11.47 2.15
CA LYS A 72 -9.21 -12.22 1.72
C LYS A 72 -9.04 -13.41 2.66
N GLY A 73 -9.29 -14.61 2.15
CA GLY A 73 -9.36 -15.79 3.02
C GLY A 73 -10.48 -15.63 4.06
N ASN A 74 -10.12 -15.77 5.32
CA ASN A 74 -11.03 -15.56 6.44
C ASN A 74 -11.10 -14.12 6.95
N PHE A 75 -10.28 -13.23 6.40
CA PHE A 75 -10.23 -11.82 6.78
C PHE A 75 -11.33 -11.04 6.04
N ARG A 76 -12.22 -10.41 6.81
CA ARG A 76 -13.26 -9.52 6.28
C ARG A 76 -12.83 -8.08 6.52
N PHE A 77 -12.74 -7.31 5.44
CA PHE A 77 -12.48 -5.87 5.51
C PHE A 77 -13.71 -5.11 5.99
N ALA A 78 -13.57 -3.83 6.30
CA ALA A 78 -14.66 -3.01 6.80
C ALA A 78 -15.91 -3.14 5.89
N PRO A 79 -17.10 -3.35 6.47
CA PRO A 79 -18.33 -3.37 5.68
C PRO A 79 -18.51 -2.05 4.94
N LEU A 80 -18.99 -2.13 3.71
CA LEU A 80 -19.15 -0.97 2.83
C LEU A 80 -19.92 0.18 3.49
N MET A 81 -20.97 -0.15 4.25
CA MET A 81 -21.80 0.83 4.93
C MET A 81 -21.07 1.66 6.00
N TYR A 82 -19.92 1.18 6.49
CA TYR A 82 -19.11 1.88 7.50
C TYR A 82 -17.82 2.48 6.93
N LEU A 83 -17.55 2.27 5.64
CA LEU A 83 -16.27 2.63 5.05
C LEU A 83 -15.96 4.13 5.14
N GLU A 84 -16.89 4.98 4.77
CA GLU A 84 -16.69 6.44 4.82
C GLU A 84 -16.46 6.94 6.25
N ALA A 85 -17.21 6.42 7.23
CA ALA A 85 -17.02 6.76 8.63
C ALA A 85 -15.66 6.28 9.14
N ALA A 86 -15.23 5.09 8.76
CA ALA A 86 -13.91 4.55 9.10
C ALA A 86 -12.79 5.44 8.56
N LEU A 87 -12.86 5.85 7.30
CA LEU A 87 -11.86 6.73 6.67
C LEU A 87 -11.80 8.11 7.35
N ALA A 88 -12.94 8.69 7.69
CA ALA A 88 -12.99 9.95 8.42
C ALA A 88 -12.34 9.85 9.81
N ASN A 89 -12.54 8.72 10.51
CA ASN A 89 -11.89 8.46 11.79
C ASN A 89 -10.38 8.24 11.65
N ILE A 90 -9.95 7.51 10.63
CA ILE A 90 -8.52 7.27 10.35
C ILE A 90 -7.79 8.58 10.09
N ASP A 91 -8.38 9.50 9.33
CA ASP A 91 -7.79 10.82 9.07
C ASP A 91 -7.46 11.60 10.36
N LYS A 92 -8.21 11.37 11.42
CA LYS A 92 -8.03 12.02 12.73
C LYS A 92 -7.06 11.31 13.66
N MET A 93 -6.65 10.08 13.33
CA MET A 93 -5.74 9.31 14.18
C MET A 93 -4.36 9.98 14.27
N PRO A 94 -3.70 9.92 15.45
CA PRO A 94 -2.36 10.48 15.63
C PRO A 94 -1.32 9.71 14.83
N GLN A 95 -0.24 10.40 14.45
CA GLN A 95 0.85 9.85 13.66
C GLN A 95 2.22 10.45 14.02
N SER A 96 2.44 10.71 15.31
CA SER A 96 3.67 11.34 15.80
C SER A 96 4.72 10.34 16.26
N THR A 97 4.32 9.14 16.64
CA THR A 97 5.21 8.06 17.07
C THR A 97 5.12 6.86 16.15
N PHE A 98 6.12 5.99 16.21
CA PHE A 98 6.10 4.74 15.45
C PHE A 98 4.82 3.92 15.74
N ASP A 99 4.48 3.73 17.00
CA ASP A 99 3.30 2.95 17.38
C ASP A 99 2.00 3.55 16.84
N GLU A 100 1.82 4.86 16.97
CA GLU A 100 0.67 5.58 16.42
C GLU A 100 0.57 5.41 14.90
N ILE A 101 1.69 5.52 14.19
CA ILE A 101 1.73 5.37 12.73
C ILE A 101 1.34 3.95 12.32
N ILE A 102 1.86 2.93 13.00
CA ILE A 102 1.51 1.54 12.69
C ILE A 102 0.04 1.25 13.02
N GLU A 103 -0.47 1.75 14.13
CA GLU A 103 -1.89 1.63 14.49
C GLU A 103 -2.79 2.24 13.40
N LYS A 104 -2.43 3.42 12.90
CA LYS A 104 -3.13 4.08 11.80
C LYS A 104 -3.05 3.27 10.48
N TYR A 105 -1.90 2.69 10.20
CA TYR A 105 -1.69 1.79 9.06
C TYR A 105 -2.57 0.54 9.15
N VAL A 106 -2.64 -0.08 10.34
CA VAL A 106 -3.50 -1.25 10.59
C VAL A 106 -4.97 -0.92 10.32
N GLU A 107 -5.46 0.22 10.81
CA GLU A 107 -6.82 0.66 10.57
C GLU A 107 -7.10 0.90 9.08
N MET A 108 -6.15 1.46 8.32
CA MET A 108 -6.30 1.63 6.88
C MET A 108 -6.34 0.29 6.15
N ASN A 109 -5.56 -0.69 6.59
CA ASN A 109 -5.63 -2.05 6.04
C ASN A 109 -6.99 -2.70 6.28
N ILE A 110 -7.60 -2.49 7.46
CA ILE A 110 -8.95 -2.97 7.77
C ILE A 110 -9.98 -2.26 6.89
N ALA A 111 -9.85 -0.96 6.71
CA ALA A 111 -10.75 -0.16 5.85
C ALA A 111 -10.72 -0.66 4.40
N HIS A 112 -9.54 -0.92 3.87
CA HIS A 112 -9.35 -1.49 2.52
C HIS A 112 -10.18 -0.75 1.47
N PRO A 113 -9.91 0.55 1.24
CA PRO A 113 -10.88 1.43 0.60
C PRO A 113 -11.10 1.21 -0.90
N PHE A 114 -10.15 0.57 -1.59
CA PHE A 114 -10.19 0.42 -3.05
C PHE A 114 -10.59 -1.00 -3.48
N ARG A 115 -11.02 -1.14 -4.72
CA ARG A 115 -11.40 -2.43 -5.28
C ARG A 115 -10.21 -3.38 -5.44
N GLU A 116 -9.03 -2.83 -5.77
CA GLU A 116 -7.76 -3.52 -6.00
C GLU A 116 -6.60 -2.58 -5.66
N GLY A 117 -5.42 -3.12 -5.39
CA GLY A 117 -4.20 -2.32 -5.19
C GLY A 117 -4.05 -1.66 -3.82
N ASN A 118 -4.85 -2.05 -2.84
CA ASN A 118 -4.80 -1.47 -1.49
C ASN A 118 -3.43 -1.63 -0.81
N GLY A 119 -2.89 -2.84 -0.79
CA GLY A 119 -1.60 -3.11 -0.13
C GLY A 119 -0.46 -2.30 -0.74
N ARG A 120 -0.34 -2.30 -2.05
CA ARG A 120 0.73 -1.60 -2.78
C ARG A 120 0.68 -0.09 -2.58
N SER A 121 -0.49 0.51 -2.60
CA SER A 121 -0.64 1.95 -2.34
C SER A 121 -0.49 2.30 -0.85
N THR A 122 -1.03 1.48 0.04
CA THR A 122 -1.03 1.76 1.49
C THR A 122 0.38 1.62 2.09
N ARG A 123 1.23 0.74 1.58
CA ARG A 123 2.64 0.65 2.03
C ARG A 123 3.43 1.90 1.68
N LEU A 124 3.21 2.51 0.53
CA LEU A 124 3.80 3.82 0.19
C LEU A 124 3.30 4.92 1.12
N TRP A 125 2.02 4.94 1.41
CA TRP A 125 1.40 5.87 2.35
C TRP A 125 1.96 5.73 3.78
N LEU A 126 2.21 4.49 4.23
CA LEU A 126 2.89 4.21 5.50
C LEU A 126 4.28 4.83 5.55
N ASP A 127 5.09 4.60 4.51
CA ASP A 127 6.46 5.13 4.47
C ASP A 127 6.49 6.66 4.46
N GLN A 128 5.51 7.33 3.87
CA GLN A 128 5.39 8.78 3.96
C GLN A 128 5.14 9.26 5.40
N MET A 129 4.26 8.58 6.13
CA MET A 129 4.01 8.92 7.54
C MET A 129 5.24 8.70 8.39
N LEU A 130 5.93 7.59 8.20
CA LEU A 130 7.16 7.28 8.93
C LEU A 130 8.25 8.30 8.64
N LYS A 131 8.45 8.66 7.37
CA LYS A 131 9.43 9.67 6.95
C LYS A 131 9.17 11.02 7.60
N ALA A 132 7.93 11.47 7.60
CA ALA A 132 7.55 12.76 8.18
C ALA A 132 7.55 12.74 9.72
N GLY A 133 7.08 11.66 10.33
CA GLY A 133 6.88 11.56 11.78
C GLY A 133 8.14 11.21 12.56
N ILE A 134 8.96 10.31 12.05
CA ILE A 134 10.13 9.78 12.77
C ILE A 134 11.44 9.80 11.95
N GLY A 135 11.43 10.32 10.73
CA GLY A 135 12.63 10.38 9.87
C GLY A 135 13.18 9.02 9.45
N GLN A 136 12.33 8.01 9.35
CA GLN A 136 12.68 6.66 8.96
C GLN A 136 11.66 6.13 7.95
N VAL A 137 12.02 5.07 7.22
CA VAL A 137 11.12 4.30 6.36
C VAL A 137 11.38 2.81 6.60
N VAL A 138 10.46 1.97 6.14
CA VAL A 138 10.66 0.52 6.19
C VAL A 138 11.54 0.10 5.03
N ASP A 139 12.59 -0.66 5.32
CA ASP A 139 13.30 -1.43 4.31
C ASP A 139 12.55 -2.75 4.10
N TRP A 140 11.61 -2.75 3.15
CA TRP A 140 10.74 -3.88 2.88
C TRP A 140 11.51 -5.13 2.46
N SER A 141 12.74 -4.99 1.94
CA SER A 141 13.59 -6.12 1.61
C SER A 141 14.00 -6.97 2.81
N LYS A 142 13.86 -6.43 4.02
CA LYS A 142 14.13 -7.11 5.29
C LYS A 142 12.88 -7.69 5.96
N VAL A 143 11.72 -7.54 5.34
CA VAL A 143 10.44 -8.00 5.86
C VAL A 143 10.01 -9.27 5.13
N ASP A 144 10.04 -10.41 5.82
CA ASP A 144 9.64 -11.69 5.27
C ASP A 144 8.16 -11.70 4.90
N LYS A 145 7.84 -12.32 3.75
CA LYS A 145 6.47 -12.35 3.21
C LYS A 145 5.50 -13.07 4.14
N GLU A 146 5.85 -14.25 4.60
CA GLU A 146 4.94 -15.06 5.44
C GLU A 146 4.71 -14.38 6.79
N ASP A 147 5.78 -13.90 7.42
CA ASP A 147 5.70 -13.17 8.68
C ASP A 147 4.84 -11.91 8.55
N TYR A 148 5.03 -11.15 7.47
CA TYR A 148 4.27 -9.94 7.21
C TYR A 148 2.77 -10.22 7.01
N LEU A 149 2.43 -11.19 6.17
CA LEU A 149 1.04 -11.52 5.89
C LEU A 149 0.32 -12.05 7.14
N LEU A 150 0.97 -12.90 7.94
CA LEU A 150 0.41 -13.39 9.21
C LEU A 150 0.26 -12.27 10.24
N ALA A 151 1.26 -11.41 10.38
CA ALA A 151 1.20 -10.27 11.30
C ALA A 151 0.06 -9.30 10.93
N MET A 152 -0.14 -9.03 9.65
CA MET A 152 -1.24 -8.19 9.17
C MET A 152 -2.60 -8.85 9.37
N GLU A 153 -2.72 -10.14 9.13
CA GLU A 153 -3.97 -10.89 9.37
C GLU A 153 -4.39 -10.83 10.85
N ARG A 154 -3.43 -10.88 11.77
CA ARG A 154 -3.67 -10.83 13.22
C ARG A 154 -3.81 -9.40 13.76
N SER A 155 -3.32 -8.41 13.03
CA SER A 155 -3.19 -7.04 13.51
C SER A 155 -4.49 -6.37 13.99
N PRO A 156 -5.70 -6.68 13.47
CA PRO A 156 -6.93 -6.10 13.98
C PRO A 156 -7.23 -6.45 15.44
N ILE A 157 -6.75 -7.61 15.90
CA ILE A 157 -6.95 -8.10 17.28
C ILE A 157 -5.71 -7.83 18.11
N LYS A 158 -4.51 -8.03 17.52
CA LYS A 158 -3.22 -7.89 18.20
C LYS A 158 -2.17 -7.37 17.24
N ASP A 159 -1.78 -6.12 17.40
CA ASP A 159 -0.86 -5.42 16.51
C ASP A 159 0.62 -5.49 16.93
N VAL A 160 0.93 -6.21 18.00
CA VAL A 160 2.31 -6.33 18.50
C VAL A 160 3.24 -6.98 17.47
N GLU A 161 2.78 -8.02 16.78
CA GLU A 161 3.61 -8.73 15.79
C GLU A 161 4.01 -7.81 14.64
N ILE A 162 3.08 -7.06 14.06
CA ILE A 162 3.39 -6.14 12.97
C ILE A 162 4.27 -4.98 13.44
N LYS A 163 4.06 -4.46 14.64
CA LYS A 163 4.92 -3.43 15.23
C LYS A 163 6.35 -3.91 15.39
N VAL A 164 6.56 -5.10 15.95
CA VAL A 164 7.91 -5.68 16.14
C VAL A 164 8.58 -5.92 14.80
N LEU A 165 7.86 -6.52 13.85
CA LEU A 165 8.39 -6.85 12.53
C LEU A 165 8.84 -5.61 11.75
N LEU A 166 8.02 -4.59 11.68
CA LEU A 166 8.33 -3.37 10.94
C LEU A 166 9.39 -2.51 11.65
N LYS A 167 9.37 -2.46 12.97
CA LYS A 167 10.38 -1.73 13.75
C LYS A 167 11.79 -2.26 13.50
N ALA A 168 11.94 -3.58 13.42
CA ALA A 168 13.21 -4.22 13.11
C ALA A 168 13.74 -3.94 11.70
N ALA A 169 12.87 -3.52 10.79
CA ALA A 169 13.19 -3.23 9.38
C ALA A 169 13.32 -1.74 9.08
N LEU A 170 13.23 -0.85 10.07
CA LEU A 170 13.37 0.59 9.85
C LEU A 170 14.78 0.96 9.41
N THR A 171 14.88 1.94 8.53
CA THR A 171 16.13 2.53 8.07
C THR A 171 16.06 4.05 8.06
N ASN A 172 17.23 4.69 8.29
CA ASN A 172 17.38 6.13 8.16
C ASN A 172 17.62 6.60 6.72
N GLU A 173 17.78 5.68 5.80
CA GLU A 173 18.05 5.97 4.38
C GLU A 173 16.75 6.35 3.62
N ILE A 174 16.11 7.41 4.08
CA ILE A 174 14.78 7.84 3.63
C ILE A 174 14.71 8.35 2.19
N ASN A 175 15.84 8.67 1.58
CA ASN A 175 15.94 9.14 0.19
C ASN A 175 16.73 8.19 -0.71
N SER A 176 17.04 6.99 -0.23
CA SER A 176 17.78 6.00 -1.00
C SER A 176 16.91 5.41 -2.11
N ARG A 177 17.32 5.60 -3.36
CA ARG A 177 16.69 4.99 -4.53
C ARG A 177 16.74 3.46 -4.45
N GLU A 178 17.86 2.90 -4.00
CA GLU A 178 18.03 1.46 -3.87
C GLU A 178 17.05 0.86 -2.85
N VAL A 179 16.91 1.48 -1.67
CA VAL A 179 15.95 1.05 -0.64
C VAL A 179 14.52 1.11 -1.19
N TYR A 180 14.19 2.20 -1.89
CA TYR A 180 12.86 2.39 -2.47
C TYR A 180 12.56 1.33 -3.55
N MET A 181 13.47 1.11 -4.50
CA MET A 181 13.25 0.15 -5.60
C MET A 181 13.13 -1.29 -5.09
N LYS A 182 13.99 -1.71 -4.18
CA LYS A 182 13.87 -3.01 -3.51
C LYS A 182 12.57 -3.12 -2.72
N GLY A 183 12.16 -2.03 -2.07
CA GLY A 183 10.90 -1.95 -1.35
C GLY A 183 9.68 -2.15 -2.25
N ILE A 184 9.68 -1.55 -3.43
CA ILE A 184 8.62 -1.75 -4.43
C ILE A 184 8.56 -3.21 -4.87
N ASP A 185 9.69 -3.83 -5.19
CA ASP A 185 9.72 -5.24 -5.59
C ASP A 185 9.16 -6.15 -4.49
N HIS A 186 9.54 -5.94 -3.23
CA HIS A 186 9.00 -6.71 -2.10
C HIS A 186 7.52 -6.44 -1.84
N SER A 187 7.08 -5.19 -1.95
CA SER A 187 5.67 -4.82 -1.83
C SER A 187 4.80 -5.57 -2.84
N TYR A 188 5.26 -5.67 -4.07
CA TYR A 188 4.57 -6.42 -5.11
C TYR A 188 4.65 -7.94 -4.89
N TYR A 189 5.79 -8.43 -4.42
CA TYR A 189 5.96 -9.83 -4.06
C TYR A 189 4.96 -10.30 -2.98
N TYR A 190 4.64 -9.46 -2.00
CA TYR A 190 3.63 -9.80 -0.99
C TYR A 190 2.25 -10.06 -1.61
N GLU A 191 1.96 -9.45 -2.74
CA GLU A 191 0.70 -9.63 -3.49
C GLU A 191 0.81 -10.68 -4.61
N GLY A 192 1.94 -11.36 -4.74
CA GLY A 192 2.16 -12.42 -5.72
C GLY A 192 2.71 -11.96 -7.07
N TYR A 193 3.18 -10.73 -7.21
CA TYR A 193 3.76 -10.19 -8.44
C TYR A 193 5.29 -10.29 -8.41
N THR A 194 5.87 -11.05 -9.34
CA THR A 194 7.32 -11.34 -9.35
C THR A 194 7.95 -11.26 -10.74
N THR A 195 7.24 -10.75 -11.74
CA THR A 195 7.70 -10.81 -13.15
C THR A 195 8.73 -9.75 -13.49
N PHE A 196 8.55 -8.53 -12.96
CA PHE A 196 9.38 -7.38 -13.30
C PHE A 196 10.17 -6.88 -12.09
N LYS A 197 11.35 -6.30 -12.35
CA LYS A 197 12.11 -5.56 -11.33
C LYS A 197 11.92 -4.06 -11.53
N ALA A 198 11.72 -3.33 -10.43
CA ALA A 198 11.53 -1.88 -10.48
C ALA A 198 12.68 -1.15 -11.19
N GLU A 199 13.93 -1.61 -11.00
CA GLU A 199 15.11 -1.02 -11.63
C GLU A 199 15.14 -1.17 -13.16
N GLU A 200 14.38 -2.09 -13.73
CA GLU A 200 14.34 -2.39 -15.16
C GLU A 200 13.19 -1.66 -15.88
N LEU A 201 12.36 -0.94 -15.15
CA LEU A 201 11.19 -0.22 -15.64
C LEU A 201 11.43 1.29 -15.62
#